data_232986607fa44346b61d4e671a84c4ac
#
_entry.id   232986607fa44346b61d4e671a84c4ac
#
_cell.length_a   1.000
_cell.length_b   1.000
_cell.length_c   1.000
_cell.angle_alpha   90.00
_cell.angle_beta   90.00
_cell.angle_gamma   90.00
#
_symmetry.space_group_name_H-M   'P 1'
#
loop_
_entity.id
_entity.type
_entity.pdbx_description
1 polymer ?
#
loop_
_entity_poly.entity_id
_entity_poly.type
_entity_poly.pdbx_seq_one_letter_code
_entity_poly.pdbx_strand_id
1 'polypeptide(L)'
;MKNNVQLITYIDRLTGADTQSLTNLLNEQLSDLFSGVHLLPFYYPIDGSDAGFDPIDHTQVDSRLGNWDDIKELGKNHELMADLIVNHMSAQSEEFKDILKNGQKSPFWELFLTKDKVFPNGLSTTLQEKIYRPRPGSCFTHFSLPNNESADFWTTFTDNQIDIDVTSEIGKDYLKRILTTFSENNIKMIRLDAAGYALKKAGTSCFMLDETFEFIDELSSIANKLGIETLVEIHSYYQTQIEIAKRVDRVYDFALPPLVLHSIFSQNFTALAKWLDISPRNCITVLDTHDGIGIIDVGPMNGKAGLLDDVEIDNLVETIHFNSAGESKKATGAAASNVDIYQVNCTYYDALGQNDFDYLVARAIQFFSPGIPQVYYAGLLAEGNDITLLSKTNVGRDINRPYLNNERIEQALNKPYTKAIISLIKLRNNTEAFNGEFTVNSNVSTLEMNWQKNDDSTTLIVDLADRHAQIQIIENNSTRIISLNMLLNLS
;
A
#
# COMPACT_ATOMS: atom_id res chain seq x y z
N MET A 1 5.08 1.65 -16.22
CA MET A 1 4.74 2.93 -15.49
C MET A 1 5.85 3.95 -15.62
N LYS A 2 5.52 5.25 -15.76
CA LYS A 2 6.50 6.35 -15.83
C LYS A 2 7.19 6.57 -14.48
N ASN A 3 8.48 6.97 -14.53
CA ASN A 3 9.25 7.31 -13.32
C ASN A 3 8.93 8.73 -12.81
N ASN A 4 7.66 9.00 -12.54
CA ASN A 4 7.15 10.27 -12.02
C ASN A 4 6.29 9.98 -10.80
N VAL A 5 5.98 11.01 -10.01
CA VAL A 5 5.12 10.85 -8.83
C VAL A 5 3.72 10.41 -9.24
N GLN A 6 3.16 9.49 -8.46
CA GLN A 6 1.82 8.93 -8.64
C GLN A 6 0.97 9.19 -7.40
N LEU A 7 -0.35 9.18 -7.57
CA LEU A 7 -1.33 9.32 -6.49
C LEU A 7 -1.90 7.96 -6.09
N ILE A 8 -2.07 7.72 -4.79
CA ILE A 8 -2.90 6.63 -4.25
C ILE A 8 -4.16 7.25 -3.67
N THR A 9 -5.35 6.80 -4.09
CA THR A 9 -6.59 7.38 -3.60
C THR A 9 -7.79 6.43 -3.68
N TYR A 10 -8.73 6.60 -2.73
CA TYR A 10 -10.12 6.22 -2.93
C TYR A 10 -10.82 7.31 -3.73
N ILE A 11 -11.70 6.94 -4.65
CA ILE A 11 -12.45 7.89 -5.48
C ILE A 11 -13.40 8.73 -4.61
N ASP A 12 -14.23 8.04 -3.83
CA ASP A 12 -15.26 8.64 -2.97
C ASP A 12 -14.66 9.38 -1.76
N ARG A 13 -13.60 8.83 -1.16
CA ARG A 13 -13.02 9.45 0.05
C ARG A 13 -12.26 10.73 -0.25
N LEU A 14 -11.59 10.84 -1.39
CA LEU A 14 -10.90 12.08 -1.77
C LEU A 14 -11.90 13.16 -2.18
N THR A 15 -12.85 12.82 -3.06
CA THR A 15 -13.73 13.85 -3.66
C THR A 15 -15.07 14.01 -2.94
N GLY A 16 -15.45 13.04 -2.11
CA GLY A 16 -16.80 12.93 -1.57
C GLY A 16 -17.85 12.58 -2.64
N ALA A 17 -17.43 12.12 -3.83
CA ALA A 17 -18.29 11.94 -4.99
C ALA A 17 -17.78 10.77 -5.89
N ASP A 18 -17.79 10.94 -7.19
CA ASP A 18 -17.60 9.94 -8.23
C ASP A 18 -16.31 10.10 -9.03
N THR A 19 -16.08 9.21 -10.01
CA THR A 19 -14.90 9.21 -10.87
C THR A 19 -14.80 10.48 -11.72
N GLN A 20 -15.92 11.06 -12.16
CA GLN A 20 -15.91 12.30 -12.93
C GLN A 20 -15.38 13.46 -12.08
N SER A 21 -15.78 13.51 -10.81
CA SER A 21 -15.28 14.51 -9.85
C SER A 21 -13.77 14.35 -9.60
N LEU A 22 -13.26 13.12 -9.50
CA LEU A 22 -11.83 12.85 -9.41
C LEU A 22 -11.10 13.29 -10.68
N THR A 23 -11.64 13.00 -11.85
CA THR A 23 -11.09 13.40 -13.16
C THR A 23 -10.97 14.92 -13.26
N ASN A 24 -12.02 15.65 -12.83
CA ASN A 24 -11.98 17.11 -12.82
C ASN A 24 -10.93 17.65 -11.86
N LEU A 25 -10.85 17.12 -10.63
CA LEU A 25 -9.84 17.52 -9.65
C LEU A 25 -8.41 17.35 -10.19
N LEU A 26 -8.12 16.21 -10.83
CA LEU A 26 -6.81 15.88 -11.39
C LEU A 26 -6.46 16.70 -12.62
N ASN A 27 -7.44 17.09 -13.42
CA ASN A 27 -7.21 17.91 -14.63
C ASN A 27 -7.18 19.42 -14.33
N GLU A 28 -7.71 19.86 -13.19
CA GLU A 28 -7.81 21.28 -12.82
C GLU A 28 -6.83 21.65 -11.70
N GLN A 29 -7.20 21.36 -10.44
CA GLN A 29 -6.44 21.80 -9.25
C GLN A 29 -5.12 21.03 -9.06
N LEU A 30 -5.05 19.77 -9.51
CA LEU A 30 -3.88 18.90 -9.41
C LEU A 30 -3.26 18.62 -10.80
N SER A 31 -3.50 19.51 -11.78
CA SER A 31 -3.03 19.28 -13.14
C SER A 31 -1.51 19.16 -13.21
N ASP A 32 -1.02 18.22 -14.03
CA ASP A 32 0.39 17.93 -14.27
C ASP A 32 1.19 17.46 -13.04
N LEU A 33 0.51 17.10 -11.94
CA LEU A 33 1.20 16.62 -10.75
C LEU A 33 1.46 15.11 -10.78
N PHE A 34 0.54 14.32 -11.31
CA PHE A 34 0.61 12.87 -11.24
C PHE A 34 0.62 12.23 -12.62
N SER A 35 1.64 11.41 -12.89
CA SER A 35 1.69 10.61 -14.12
C SER A 35 0.80 9.38 -14.09
N GLY A 36 0.46 8.92 -12.89
CA GLY A 36 -0.40 7.76 -12.66
C GLY A 36 -1.21 7.89 -11.39
N VAL A 37 -2.27 7.08 -11.32
CA VAL A 37 -3.19 7.04 -10.18
C VAL A 37 -3.48 5.60 -9.82
N HIS A 38 -3.15 5.23 -8.58
CA HIS A 38 -3.61 4.00 -7.98
C HIS A 38 -5.00 4.23 -7.38
N LEU A 39 -6.01 3.69 -8.03
CA LEU A 39 -7.37 3.66 -7.55
C LEU A 39 -7.52 2.50 -6.57
N LEU A 40 -7.68 2.80 -5.29
CA LEU A 40 -8.03 1.81 -4.26
C LEU A 40 -9.41 1.24 -4.58
N PRO A 41 -9.80 0.06 -4.05
CA PRO A 41 -10.92 -0.70 -4.55
C PRO A 41 -12.16 0.14 -4.85
N PHE A 42 -12.54 0.15 -6.11
CA PHE A 42 -13.70 0.85 -6.65
C PHE A 42 -14.79 -0.11 -7.15
N TYR A 43 -14.62 -1.39 -6.81
CA TYR A 43 -15.52 -2.48 -7.18
C TYR A 43 -16.78 -2.51 -6.30
N TYR A 44 -17.81 -3.19 -6.77
CA TYR A 44 -19.05 -3.34 -6.02
C TYR A 44 -18.93 -4.39 -4.89
N PRO A 45 -19.27 -4.00 -3.62
CA PRO A 45 -19.53 -2.66 -3.11
C PRO A 45 -18.25 -2.02 -2.53
N ILE A 46 -18.15 -0.67 -2.59
CA ILE A 46 -17.03 0.08 -1.99
C ILE A 46 -17.09 0.18 -0.47
N ASP A 47 -18.26 -0.07 0.13
CA ASP A 47 -18.54 0.01 1.57
C ASP A 47 -18.71 -1.37 2.23
N GLY A 48 -18.01 -2.37 1.72
CA GLY A 48 -17.87 -3.67 2.34
C GLY A 48 -17.17 -3.63 3.70
N SER A 49 -16.90 -4.79 4.29
CA SER A 49 -16.34 -4.90 5.64
C SER A 49 -14.90 -4.39 5.76
N ASP A 50 -14.18 -4.23 4.64
CA ASP A 50 -12.80 -3.71 4.58
C ASP A 50 -12.62 -2.68 3.45
N ALA A 51 -13.44 -1.64 3.45
CA ALA A 51 -13.32 -0.49 2.53
C ALA A 51 -13.14 -0.90 1.05
N GLY A 52 -13.92 -1.90 0.60
CA GLY A 52 -13.91 -2.39 -0.78
C GLY A 52 -12.94 -3.54 -1.06
N PHE A 53 -12.11 -3.95 -0.07
CA PHE A 53 -11.24 -5.12 -0.22
C PHE A 53 -11.95 -6.47 -0.06
N ASP A 54 -13.27 -6.49 -0.06
CA ASP A 54 -14.14 -7.66 -0.04
C ASP A 54 -15.23 -7.55 -1.11
N PRO A 55 -14.88 -7.43 -2.41
CA PRO A 55 -15.84 -7.19 -3.46
C PRO A 55 -16.79 -8.39 -3.65
N ILE A 56 -18.03 -8.07 -3.96
CA ILE A 56 -19.03 -9.04 -4.45
C ILE A 56 -18.72 -9.37 -5.91
N ASP A 57 -18.35 -8.38 -6.71
CA ASP A 57 -17.94 -8.56 -8.10
C ASP A 57 -16.77 -7.64 -8.43
N HIS A 58 -15.60 -8.23 -8.63
CA HIS A 58 -14.35 -7.53 -9.02
C HIS A 58 -14.40 -6.93 -10.44
N THR A 59 -15.32 -7.39 -11.27
CA THR A 59 -15.42 -6.93 -12.67
C THR A 59 -16.42 -5.79 -12.84
N GLN A 60 -17.11 -5.41 -11.77
CA GLN A 60 -18.11 -4.35 -11.77
C GLN A 60 -17.62 -3.13 -10.97
N VAL A 61 -17.63 -1.95 -11.60
CA VAL A 61 -17.46 -0.68 -10.88
C VAL A 61 -18.70 -0.43 -10.02
N ASP A 62 -18.52 0.04 -8.79
CA ASP A 62 -19.64 0.44 -7.95
C ASP A 62 -20.40 1.61 -8.60
N SER A 63 -21.70 1.46 -8.79
CA SER A 63 -22.53 2.43 -9.51
C SER A 63 -22.56 3.84 -8.88
N ARG A 64 -22.17 3.95 -7.61
CA ARG A 64 -22.02 5.24 -6.92
C ARG A 64 -20.79 6.01 -7.43
N LEU A 65 -19.80 5.30 -7.97
CA LEU A 65 -18.58 5.89 -8.52
C LEU A 65 -18.64 6.11 -10.04
N GLY A 66 -19.61 5.49 -10.72
CA GLY A 66 -19.75 5.53 -12.17
C GLY A 66 -19.63 4.14 -12.82
N ASN A 67 -18.89 4.04 -13.88
CA ASN A 67 -18.73 2.81 -14.67
C ASN A 67 -17.32 2.74 -15.31
N TRP A 68 -17.06 1.66 -16.07
CA TRP A 68 -15.76 1.47 -16.73
C TRP A 68 -15.42 2.54 -17.79
N ASP A 69 -16.42 3.20 -18.40
CA ASP A 69 -16.12 4.28 -19.34
C ASP A 69 -15.60 5.52 -18.62
N ASP A 70 -16.07 5.80 -17.40
CA ASP A 70 -15.53 6.88 -16.56
C ASP A 70 -14.10 6.56 -16.11
N ILE A 71 -13.79 5.31 -15.77
CA ILE A 71 -12.42 4.87 -15.46
C ILE A 71 -11.51 5.01 -16.69
N LYS A 72 -12.00 4.61 -17.88
CA LYS A 72 -11.23 4.79 -19.14
C LYS A 72 -10.96 6.27 -19.45
N GLU A 73 -11.90 7.14 -19.18
CA GLU A 73 -11.73 8.58 -19.37
C GLU A 73 -10.59 9.13 -18.52
N LEU A 74 -10.58 8.79 -17.23
CA LEU A 74 -9.46 9.11 -16.32
C LEU A 74 -8.14 8.55 -16.85
N GLY A 75 -8.15 7.34 -17.41
CA GLY A 75 -6.98 6.64 -17.98
C GLY A 75 -6.43 7.26 -19.27
N LYS A 76 -7.05 8.30 -19.85
CA LYS A 76 -6.48 9.00 -21.01
C LYS A 76 -5.29 9.87 -20.64
N ASN A 77 -5.30 10.46 -19.46
CA ASN A 77 -4.29 11.39 -18.98
C ASN A 77 -3.35 10.77 -17.95
N HIS A 78 -3.77 9.68 -17.29
CA HIS A 78 -3.03 9.04 -16.19
C HIS A 78 -2.85 7.55 -16.43
N GLU A 79 -1.70 7.00 -16.08
CA GLU A 79 -1.50 5.56 -16.00
C GLU A 79 -2.24 4.99 -14.78
N LEU A 80 -3.27 4.16 -15.02
CA LEU A 80 -4.10 3.65 -13.94
C LEU A 80 -3.53 2.37 -13.33
N MET A 81 -3.61 2.30 -12.01
CA MET A 81 -3.33 1.12 -11.20
C MET A 81 -4.57 0.74 -10.39
N ALA A 82 -4.83 -0.55 -10.24
CA ALA A 82 -5.95 -1.09 -9.50
C ALA A 82 -5.52 -2.26 -8.63
N ASP A 83 -6.29 -2.59 -7.60
CA ASP A 83 -6.04 -3.76 -6.75
C ASP A 83 -6.61 -5.03 -7.39
N LEU A 84 -5.85 -6.10 -7.41
CA LEU A 84 -6.32 -7.46 -7.65
C LEU A 84 -6.26 -8.23 -6.34
N ILE A 85 -7.42 -8.47 -5.72
CA ILE A 85 -7.52 -9.23 -4.48
C ILE A 85 -7.47 -10.72 -4.85
N VAL A 86 -6.29 -11.32 -4.71
CA VAL A 86 -6.04 -12.69 -5.20
C VAL A 86 -6.45 -13.77 -4.20
N ASN A 87 -6.51 -13.43 -2.91
CA ASN A 87 -6.72 -14.42 -1.87
C ASN A 87 -8.19 -14.76 -1.61
N HIS A 88 -9.10 -13.79 -1.74
CA HIS A 88 -10.49 -13.97 -1.30
C HIS A 88 -11.50 -13.13 -2.10
N MET A 89 -12.76 -13.41 -1.89
CA MET A 89 -13.89 -12.60 -2.33
C MET A 89 -15.00 -12.63 -1.27
N SER A 90 -16.01 -11.76 -1.43
CA SER A 90 -17.10 -11.64 -0.48
C SER A 90 -17.94 -12.91 -0.37
N ALA A 91 -18.36 -13.27 0.85
CA ALA A 91 -19.39 -14.27 1.08
C ALA A 91 -20.77 -13.88 0.48
N GLN A 92 -20.91 -12.61 0.08
CA GLN A 92 -22.12 -12.11 -0.61
C GLN A 92 -22.02 -12.21 -2.14
N SER A 93 -20.93 -12.76 -2.69
CA SER A 93 -20.79 -13.01 -4.12
C SER A 93 -21.85 -13.99 -4.63
N GLU A 94 -22.23 -13.85 -5.90
CA GLU A 94 -23.20 -14.76 -6.50
C GLU A 94 -22.67 -16.20 -6.57
N GLU A 95 -21.36 -16.37 -6.75
CA GLU A 95 -20.67 -17.64 -6.72
C GLU A 95 -20.80 -18.34 -5.36
N PHE A 96 -20.58 -17.61 -4.25
CA PHE A 96 -20.70 -18.20 -2.92
C PHE A 96 -22.15 -18.42 -2.50
N LYS A 97 -23.09 -17.53 -2.88
CA LYS A 97 -24.53 -17.74 -2.68
C LYS A 97 -25.05 -18.97 -3.41
N ASP A 98 -24.53 -19.27 -4.62
CA ASP A 98 -24.86 -20.49 -5.32
C ASP A 98 -24.41 -21.73 -4.54
N ILE A 99 -23.21 -21.70 -3.92
CA ILE A 99 -22.74 -22.76 -3.03
C ILE A 99 -23.67 -22.94 -1.82
N LEU A 100 -24.09 -21.85 -1.17
CA LEU A 100 -25.02 -21.94 -0.04
C LEU A 100 -26.37 -22.53 -0.43
N LYS A 101 -26.78 -22.37 -1.70
CA LYS A 101 -28.05 -22.92 -2.24
C LYS A 101 -27.91 -24.35 -2.73
N ASN A 102 -26.82 -24.73 -3.38
CA ASN A 102 -26.64 -25.96 -4.12
C ASN A 102 -25.63 -26.94 -3.51
N GLY A 103 -24.89 -26.50 -2.46
CA GLY A 103 -23.84 -27.28 -1.80
C GLY A 103 -22.75 -27.70 -2.78
N GLN A 104 -22.26 -28.92 -2.62
CA GLN A 104 -21.20 -29.48 -3.49
C GLN A 104 -21.61 -29.67 -4.96
N LYS A 105 -22.91 -29.49 -5.29
CA LYS A 105 -23.39 -29.53 -6.68
C LYS A 105 -23.25 -28.17 -7.40
N SER A 106 -22.87 -27.12 -6.67
CA SER A 106 -22.59 -25.83 -7.28
C SER A 106 -21.42 -25.94 -8.27
N PRO A 107 -21.52 -25.33 -9.47
CA PRO A 107 -20.39 -25.24 -10.38
C PRO A 107 -19.20 -24.44 -9.80
N PHE A 108 -19.44 -23.66 -8.74
CA PHE A 108 -18.44 -22.85 -8.07
C PHE A 108 -17.78 -23.52 -6.86
N TRP A 109 -18.13 -24.80 -6.55
CA TRP A 109 -17.62 -25.50 -5.37
C TRP A 109 -16.08 -25.49 -5.31
N GLU A 110 -15.43 -25.74 -6.45
CA GLU A 110 -13.98 -25.78 -6.54
C GLU A 110 -13.32 -24.38 -6.56
N LEU A 111 -14.11 -23.30 -6.62
CA LEU A 111 -13.58 -21.92 -6.57
C LEU A 111 -13.07 -21.57 -5.18
N PHE A 112 -13.64 -22.15 -4.12
CA PHE A 112 -13.33 -21.77 -2.75
C PHE A 112 -12.60 -22.88 -2.00
N LEU A 113 -11.77 -22.48 -1.04
CA LEU A 113 -11.04 -23.40 -0.18
C LEU A 113 -11.89 -23.83 1.01
N THR A 114 -12.07 -25.15 1.15
CA THR A 114 -12.61 -25.75 2.36
C THR A 114 -11.50 -26.28 3.25
N LYS A 115 -11.78 -26.41 4.56
CA LYS A 115 -10.87 -27.05 5.50
C LYS A 115 -10.49 -28.46 5.06
N ASP A 116 -11.47 -29.25 4.61
CA ASP A 116 -11.25 -30.65 4.24
C ASP A 116 -10.43 -30.79 2.96
N LYS A 117 -10.51 -29.81 2.04
CA LYS A 117 -9.66 -29.80 0.84
C LYS A 117 -8.18 -29.64 1.19
N VAL A 118 -7.86 -28.78 2.17
CA VAL A 118 -6.47 -28.57 2.63
C VAL A 118 -6.04 -29.67 3.61
N PHE A 119 -6.94 -30.16 4.45
CA PHE A 119 -6.68 -31.17 5.49
C PHE A 119 -7.57 -32.41 5.31
N PRO A 120 -7.40 -33.22 4.26
CA PRO A 120 -8.27 -34.36 3.98
C PRO A 120 -8.22 -35.46 5.07
N ASN A 121 -7.17 -35.48 5.89
CA ASN A 121 -7.01 -36.40 7.00
C ASN A 121 -7.37 -35.76 8.37
N GLY A 122 -8.04 -34.59 8.35
CA GLY A 122 -8.37 -33.82 9.52
C GLY A 122 -7.27 -32.85 9.96
N LEU A 123 -7.68 -31.81 10.69
CA LEU A 123 -6.80 -30.78 11.24
C LEU A 123 -6.50 -31.07 12.71
N SER A 124 -5.27 -31.50 13.01
CA SER A 124 -4.81 -31.62 14.39
C SER A 124 -4.41 -30.25 14.97
N THR A 125 -4.40 -30.13 16.31
CA THR A 125 -3.92 -28.93 17.02
C THR A 125 -2.49 -28.54 16.57
N THR A 126 -1.60 -29.51 16.42
CA THR A 126 -0.21 -29.28 15.98
C THR A 126 -0.14 -28.71 14.55
N LEU A 127 -1.05 -29.11 13.66
CA LEU A 127 -1.11 -28.57 12.30
C LEU A 127 -1.71 -27.16 12.32
N GLN A 128 -2.71 -26.92 13.16
CA GLN A 128 -3.33 -25.61 13.29
C GLN A 128 -2.37 -24.56 13.85
N GLU A 129 -1.54 -24.91 14.83
CA GLU A 129 -0.53 -24.04 15.42
C GLU A 129 0.55 -23.57 14.44
N LYS A 130 0.76 -24.29 13.33
CA LYS A 130 1.70 -23.90 12.28
C LYS A 130 1.16 -22.81 11.35
N ILE A 131 -0.16 -22.66 11.24
CA ILE A 131 -0.79 -21.72 10.33
C ILE A 131 -0.50 -20.30 10.80
N TYR A 132 0.17 -19.50 9.95
CA TYR A 132 0.36 -18.09 10.20
C TYR A 132 -0.99 -17.35 10.12
N ARG A 133 -1.25 -16.54 11.12
CA ARG A 133 -2.52 -15.83 11.28
C ARG A 133 -2.27 -14.33 11.29
N PRO A 134 -2.77 -13.58 10.29
CA PRO A 134 -2.68 -12.12 10.31
C PRO A 134 -3.60 -11.52 11.38
N ARG A 135 -4.67 -12.24 11.75
CA ARG A 135 -5.67 -11.81 12.75
C ARG A 135 -5.96 -12.92 13.74
N PRO A 136 -6.34 -12.60 15.00
CA PRO A 136 -6.71 -13.62 15.98
C PRO A 136 -8.02 -14.35 15.61
N GLY A 137 -8.25 -15.50 16.19
CA GLY A 137 -9.46 -16.30 16.01
C GLY A 137 -9.30 -17.49 15.05
N SER A 138 -10.39 -18.08 14.55
CA SER A 138 -10.36 -19.18 13.59
C SER A 138 -10.04 -18.71 12.16
N CYS A 139 -9.27 -19.46 11.39
CA CYS A 139 -9.11 -19.24 9.94
C CYS A 139 -10.18 -19.97 9.12
N PHE A 140 -11.22 -20.45 9.78
CA PHE A 140 -12.35 -21.13 9.16
C PHE A 140 -13.65 -20.56 9.68
N THR A 141 -14.58 -20.37 8.76
CA THR A 141 -15.98 -20.02 9.05
C THR A 141 -16.89 -21.17 8.65
N HIS A 142 -17.78 -21.53 9.55
CA HIS A 142 -18.74 -22.62 9.37
C HIS A 142 -19.96 -22.12 8.63
N PHE A 143 -20.34 -22.81 7.54
CA PHE A 143 -21.55 -22.53 6.80
C PHE A 143 -22.46 -23.76 6.70
N SER A 144 -23.75 -23.56 6.91
CA SER A 144 -24.78 -24.57 6.67
C SER A 144 -25.08 -24.67 5.17
N LEU A 145 -25.18 -25.89 4.67
CA LEU A 145 -25.45 -26.23 3.28
C LEU A 145 -26.81 -26.96 3.16
N PRO A 146 -27.36 -27.15 1.96
CA PRO A 146 -28.58 -27.94 1.76
C PRO A 146 -28.47 -29.35 2.33
N ASN A 147 -29.60 -30.00 2.56
CA ASN A 147 -29.74 -31.38 3.03
C ASN A 147 -29.08 -31.66 4.42
N ASN A 148 -29.03 -30.68 5.30
CA ASN A 148 -28.39 -30.73 6.62
C ASN A 148 -26.85 -31.02 6.54
N GLU A 149 -26.25 -30.73 5.39
CA GLU A 149 -24.79 -30.71 5.26
C GLU A 149 -24.21 -29.39 5.79
N SER A 150 -22.92 -29.35 5.99
CA SER A 150 -22.17 -28.15 6.35
C SER A 150 -20.73 -28.25 5.90
N ALA A 151 -20.06 -27.12 5.77
CA ALA A 151 -18.64 -27.06 5.46
C ALA A 151 -17.97 -25.90 6.20
N ASP A 152 -16.70 -26.10 6.56
CA ASP A 152 -15.82 -25.06 7.07
C ASP A 152 -15.01 -24.50 5.90
N PHE A 153 -15.31 -23.25 5.51
CA PHE A 153 -14.54 -22.56 4.47
C PHE A 153 -13.38 -21.81 5.08
N TRP A 154 -12.29 -21.72 4.34
CA TRP A 154 -11.13 -20.93 4.76
C TRP A 154 -11.46 -19.43 4.68
N THR A 155 -11.15 -18.70 5.75
CA THR A 155 -11.36 -17.26 5.90
C THR A 155 -10.15 -16.65 6.60
N THR A 156 -9.14 -16.29 5.80
CA THR A 156 -7.85 -15.79 6.31
C THR A 156 -8.03 -14.53 7.16
N PHE A 157 -8.92 -13.61 6.75
CA PHE A 157 -9.07 -12.29 7.36
C PHE A 157 -10.37 -12.15 8.16
N THR A 158 -11.52 -12.16 7.51
CA THR A 158 -12.85 -12.03 8.13
C THR A 158 -13.79 -13.11 7.66
N ASP A 159 -14.89 -13.32 8.37
CA ASP A 159 -15.94 -14.29 8.02
C ASP A 159 -16.67 -13.94 6.72
N ASN A 160 -16.59 -12.69 6.25
CA ASN A 160 -17.11 -12.27 4.94
C ASN A 160 -16.10 -12.47 3.79
N GLN A 161 -14.84 -12.73 4.06
CA GLN A 161 -13.79 -12.89 3.06
C GLN A 161 -13.44 -14.37 2.89
N ILE A 162 -14.09 -15.01 1.90
CA ILE A 162 -13.92 -16.45 1.64
C ILE A 162 -12.73 -16.67 0.72
N ASP A 163 -11.78 -17.47 1.18
CA ASP A 163 -10.53 -17.70 0.42
C ASP A 163 -10.78 -18.50 -0.86
N ILE A 164 -10.15 -18.03 -1.95
CA ILE A 164 -10.24 -18.63 -3.29
C ILE A 164 -9.19 -19.74 -3.42
N ASP A 165 -9.56 -20.84 -4.07
CA ASP A 165 -8.58 -21.81 -4.53
C ASP A 165 -7.97 -21.40 -5.87
N VAL A 166 -6.88 -20.65 -5.79
CA VAL A 166 -6.14 -20.18 -6.97
C VAL A 166 -5.46 -21.30 -7.76
N THR A 167 -5.43 -22.54 -7.24
CA THR A 167 -4.87 -23.72 -7.94
C THR A 167 -5.92 -24.42 -8.78
N SER A 168 -7.21 -24.25 -8.51
CA SER A 168 -8.28 -24.82 -9.29
C SER A 168 -8.44 -24.12 -10.64
N GLU A 169 -8.92 -24.85 -11.65
CA GLU A 169 -9.17 -24.27 -12.98
C GLU A 169 -10.16 -23.10 -12.92
N ILE A 170 -11.23 -23.24 -12.11
CA ILE A 170 -12.23 -22.17 -11.95
C ILE A 170 -11.64 -20.95 -11.20
N GLY A 171 -10.73 -21.14 -10.24
CA GLY A 171 -10.02 -20.06 -9.58
C GLY A 171 -9.09 -19.31 -10.52
N LYS A 172 -8.35 -20.04 -11.37
CA LYS A 172 -7.51 -19.46 -12.42
C LYS A 172 -8.32 -18.68 -13.45
N ASP A 173 -9.45 -19.24 -13.89
CA ASP A 173 -10.35 -18.57 -14.84
C ASP A 173 -10.99 -17.32 -14.22
N TYR A 174 -11.31 -17.34 -12.93
CA TYR A 174 -11.80 -16.17 -12.20
C TYR A 174 -10.76 -15.02 -12.23
N LEU A 175 -9.53 -15.27 -11.83
CA LEU A 175 -8.46 -14.28 -11.85
C LEU A 175 -8.16 -13.77 -13.27
N LYS A 176 -8.13 -14.67 -14.26
CA LYS A 176 -7.94 -14.31 -15.67
C LYS A 176 -9.05 -13.42 -16.20
N ARG A 177 -10.30 -13.66 -15.82
CA ARG A 177 -11.46 -12.82 -16.19
C ARG A 177 -11.27 -11.39 -15.68
N ILE A 178 -10.82 -11.22 -14.43
CA ILE A 178 -10.55 -9.91 -13.86
C ILE A 178 -9.41 -9.21 -14.62
N LEU A 179 -8.29 -9.89 -14.86
CA LEU A 179 -7.16 -9.35 -15.63
C LEU A 179 -7.57 -8.92 -17.04
N THR A 180 -8.44 -9.69 -17.70
CA THR A 180 -8.98 -9.35 -19.02
C THR A 180 -9.81 -8.08 -18.94
N THR A 181 -10.73 -7.98 -17.96
CA THR A 181 -11.52 -6.77 -17.72
C THR A 181 -10.62 -5.55 -17.49
N PHE A 182 -9.57 -5.68 -16.69
CA PHE A 182 -8.63 -4.59 -16.42
C PHE A 182 -7.88 -4.15 -17.67
N SER A 183 -7.38 -5.10 -18.47
CA SER A 183 -6.70 -4.80 -19.73
C SER A 183 -7.60 -4.07 -20.72
N GLU A 184 -8.86 -4.53 -20.88
CA GLU A 184 -9.86 -3.90 -21.76
C GLU A 184 -10.24 -2.49 -21.31
N ASN A 185 -10.03 -2.18 -20.02
CA ASN A 185 -10.33 -0.90 -19.41
C ASN A 185 -9.09 -0.03 -19.12
N ASN A 186 -7.97 -0.33 -19.80
CA ASN A 186 -6.74 0.47 -19.78
C ASN A 186 -6.02 0.57 -18.43
N ILE A 187 -6.24 -0.38 -17.52
CA ILE A 187 -5.42 -0.52 -16.31
C ILE A 187 -4.00 -0.95 -16.73
N LYS A 188 -2.98 -0.25 -16.25
CA LYS A 188 -1.57 -0.45 -16.62
C LYS A 188 -0.76 -1.18 -15.59
N MET A 189 -1.20 -1.17 -14.34
CA MET A 189 -0.58 -1.89 -13.25
C MET A 189 -1.64 -2.46 -12.32
N ILE A 190 -1.35 -3.60 -11.72
CA ILE A 190 -2.16 -4.16 -10.64
C ILE A 190 -1.31 -4.33 -9.38
N ARG A 191 -1.92 -4.04 -8.22
CA ARG A 191 -1.39 -4.46 -6.93
C ARG A 191 -2.00 -5.81 -6.58
N LEU A 192 -1.15 -6.81 -6.40
CA LEU A 192 -1.56 -8.14 -5.93
C LEU A 192 -1.76 -8.07 -4.41
N ASP A 193 -3.00 -7.84 -4.00
CA ASP A 193 -3.39 -7.75 -2.60
C ASP A 193 -3.41 -9.11 -1.94
N ALA A 194 -2.88 -9.19 -0.71
CA ALA A 194 -2.85 -10.41 0.10
C ALA A 194 -2.17 -11.62 -0.58
N ALA A 195 -1.29 -11.39 -1.56
CA ALA A 195 -0.68 -12.44 -2.38
C ALA A 195 0.08 -13.48 -1.57
N GLY A 196 0.69 -13.07 -0.44
CA GLY A 196 1.40 -13.98 0.45
C GLY A 196 0.56 -15.10 1.05
N TYR A 197 -0.76 -14.93 1.07
CA TYR A 197 -1.73 -15.89 1.63
C TYR A 197 -2.41 -16.78 0.58
N ALA A 198 -2.18 -16.59 -0.71
CA ALA A 198 -2.96 -17.22 -1.77
C ALA A 198 -2.90 -18.76 -1.74
N LEU A 199 -1.79 -19.37 -1.31
CA LEU A 199 -1.59 -20.81 -1.29
C LEU A 199 -1.71 -21.39 0.13
N LYS A 200 -2.48 -22.48 0.25
CA LYS A 200 -2.65 -23.22 1.51
C LYS A 200 -2.14 -24.65 1.35
N LYS A 201 -1.24 -25.08 2.26
CA LYS A 201 -0.65 -26.41 2.24
C LYS A 201 -0.57 -26.98 3.66
N ALA A 202 -1.14 -28.15 3.88
CA ALA A 202 -1.14 -28.82 5.18
C ALA A 202 0.30 -28.98 5.73
N GLY A 203 0.46 -28.67 7.01
CA GLY A 203 1.76 -28.82 7.70
C GLY A 203 2.74 -27.66 7.51
N THR A 204 2.36 -26.61 6.78
CA THR A 204 3.12 -25.39 6.58
C THR A 204 2.48 -24.20 7.32
N SER A 205 3.10 -23.01 7.20
CA SER A 205 2.51 -21.76 7.69
C SER A 205 1.32 -21.26 6.85
N CYS A 206 1.09 -21.79 5.65
CA CYS A 206 0.13 -21.29 4.66
C CYS A 206 0.34 -19.80 4.33
N PHE A 207 1.57 -19.31 4.46
CA PHE A 207 1.96 -17.94 4.20
C PHE A 207 3.37 -17.92 3.60
N MET A 208 3.56 -17.21 2.51
CA MET A 208 4.85 -17.01 1.83
C MET A 208 5.55 -18.33 1.48
N LEU A 209 4.81 -19.31 0.97
CA LEU A 209 5.35 -20.59 0.53
C LEU A 209 6.11 -20.43 -0.79
N ASP A 210 7.03 -21.36 -1.10
CA ASP A 210 7.71 -21.36 -2.41
C ASP A 210 6.69 -21.44 -3.57
N GLU A 211 5.63 -22.24 -3.40
CA GLU A 211 4.53 -22.37 -4.35
C GLU A 211 3.74 -21.05 -4.51
N THR A 212 3.70 -20.19 -3.48
CA THR A 212 3.09 -18.86 -3.57
C THR A 212 3.84 -17.98 -4.57
N PHE A 213 5.17 -18.05 -4.59
CA PHE A 213 5.98 -17.30 -5.54
C PHE A 213 5.85 -17.85 -6.97
N GLU A 214 5.71 -19.19 -7.14
CA GLU A 214 5.40 -19.77 -8.43
C GLU A 214 4.05 -19.29 -8.97
N PHE A 215 3.03 -19.20 -8.12
CA PHE A 215 1.72 -18.63 -8.46
C PHE A 215 1.83 -17.14 -8.84
N ILE A 216 2.59 -16.33 -8.09
CA ILE A 216 2.82 -14.92 -8.41
C ILE A 216 3.52 -14.78 -9.77
N ASP A 217 4.53 -15.61 -10.06
CA ASP A 217 5.26 -15.61 -11.33
C ASP A 217 4.31 -15.95 -12.50
N GLU A 218 3.45 -16.98 -12.33
CA GLU A 218 2.44 -17.37 -13.33
C GLU A 218 1.43 -16.25 -13.59
N LEU A 219 0.88 -15.67 -12.53
CA LEU A 219 -0.11 -14.58 -12.61
C LEU A 219 0.50 -13.32 -13.26
N SER A 220 1.73 -12.96 -12.87
CA SER A 220 2.48 -11.84 -13.46
C SER A 220 2.74 -12.07 -14.95
N SER A 221 3.08 -13.30 -15.35
CA SER A 221 3.26 -13.65 -16.77
C SER A 221 1.96 -13.47 -17.57
N ILE A 222 0.81 -13.80 -17.00
CA ILE A 222 -0.50 -13.58 -17.64
C ILE A 222 -0.79 -12.08 -17.76
N ALA A 223 -0.62 -11.32 -16.68
CA ALA A 223 -0.83 -9.88 -16.64
C ALA A 223 0.06 -9.14 -17.66
N ASN A 224 1.35 -9.50 -17.73
CA ASN A 224 2.31 -8.90 -18.66
C ASN A 224 1.95 -9.16 -20.12
N LYS A 225 1.41 -10.33 -20.48
CA LYS A 225 0.88 -10.61 -21.82
C LYS A 225 -0.32 -9.74 -22.18
N LEU A 226 -1.04 -9.24 -21.19
CA LEU A 226 -2.16 -8.30 -21.35
C LEU A 226 -1.71 -6.83 -21.27
N GLY A 227 -0.40 -6.55 -21.13
CA GLY A 227 0.16 -5.22 -21.02
C GLY A 227 -0.01 -4.57 -19.66
N ILE A 228 -0.16 -5.38 -18.60
CA ILE A 228 -0.33 -4.95 -17.21
C ILE A 228 0.92 -5.33 -16.41
N GLU A 229 1.60 -4.34 -15.79
CA GLU A 229 2.67 -4.59 -14.81
C GLU A 229 2.07 -5.08 -13.48
N THR A 230 2.84 -5.86 -12.71
CA THR A 230 2.43 -6.34 -11.38
C THR A 230 3.24 -5.68 -10.28
N LEU A 231 2.56 -5.27 -9.23
CA LEU A 231 3.13 -4.83 -7.96
C LEU A 231 2.69 -5.80 -6.86
N VAL A 232 3.64 -6.40 -6.18
CA VAL A 232 3.34 -7.38 -5.11
C VAL A 232 3.34 -6.69 -3.76
N GLU A 233 2.24 -6.83 -3.03
CA GLU A 233 2.11 -6.35 -1.65
C GLU A 233 2.45 -7.48 -0.68
N ILE A 234 3.61 -7.36 -0.04
CA ILE A 234 4.09 -8.28 0.98
C ILE A 234 4.86 -7.52 2.05
N HIS A 235 4.33 -7.53 3.26
CA HIS A 235 5.05 -7.11 4.46
C HIS A 235 5.93 -8.25 4.97
N SER A 236 7.23 -8.06 4.98
CA SER A 236 8.18 -9.08 5.43
C SER A 236 9.54 -8.48 5.77
N TYR A 237 10.39 -9.31 6.37
CA TYR A 237 11.78 -9.01 6.64
C TYR A 237 12.50 -8.40 5.41
N TYR A 238 13.24 -7.31 5.58
CA TYR A 238 13.79 -6.51 4.48
C TYR A 238 14.60 -7.31 3.44
N GLN A 239 15.35 -8.35 3.85
CA GLN A 239 16.07 -9.20 2.90
C GLN A 239 15.13 -10.06 2.06
N THR A 240 13.99 -10.48 2.62
CA THR A 240 12.95 -11.19 1.85
C THR A 240 12.35 -10.27 0.79
N GLN A 241 12.12 -8.99 1.10
CA GLN A 241 11.66 -8.02 0.09
C GLN A 241 12.66 -7.88 -1.07
N ILE A 242 13.97 -7.85 -0.78
CA ILE A 242 15.02 -7.82 -1.82
C ILE A 242 14.97 -9.06 -2.71
N GLU A 243 14.75 -10.25 -2.13
CA GLU A 243 14.66 -11.49 -2.92
C GLU A 243 13.38 -11.56 -3.76
N ILE A 244 12.26 -11.10 -3.23
CA ILE A 244 10.98 -11.00 -3.97
C ILE A 244 11.13 -10.06 -5.17
N ALA A 245 11.78 -8.91 -4.97
CA ALA A 245 11.98 -7.90 -6.01
C ALA A 245 12.73 -8.42 -7.24
N LYS A 246 13.54 -9.48 -7.09
CA LYS A 246 14.24 -10.13 -8.21
C LYS A 246 13.31 -10.98 -9.09
N ARG A 247 12.12 -11.32 -8.62
CA ARG A 247 11.19 -12.26 -9.25
C ARG A 247 9.95 -11.60 -9.84
N VAL A 248 9.65 -10.36 -9.47
CA VAL A 248 8.42 -9.65 -9.83
C VAL A 248 8.74 -8.33 -10.52
N ASP A 249 7.77 -7.76 -11.23
CA ASP A 249 7.98 -6.49 -11.91
C ASP A 249 8.28 -5.38 -10.90
N ARG A 250 7.50 -5.31 -9.81
CA ARG A 250 7.67 -4.30 -8.76
C ARG A 250 7.29 -4.83 -7.38
N VAL A 251 7.89 -4.21 -6.35
CA VAL A 251 7.55 -4.39 -4.93
C VAL A 251 7.29 -3.03 -4.29
N TYR A 252 6.57 -2.99 -3.17
CA TYR A 252 6.60 -1.81 -2.31
C TYR A 252 7.90 -1.70 -1.53
N ASP A 253 8.36 -0.48 -1.28
CA ASP A 253 9.38 -0.19 -0.27
C ASP A 253 8.69 0.10 1.06
N PHE A 254 8.36 -0.95 1.81
CA PHE A 254 7.75 -0.84 3.14
C PHE A 254 8.78 -0.63 4.27
N ALA A 255 10.08 -0.75 3.98
CA ALA A 255 11.12 -0.40 4.94
C ALA A 255 11.35 1.12 5.02
N LEU A 256 11.08 1.86 3.95
CA LEU A 256 11.29 3.30 3.90
C LEU A 256 10.49 4.09 4.95
N PRO A 257 9.16 3.90 5.11
CA PRO A 257 8.37 4.69 6.05
C PRO A 257 8.87 4.65 7.49
N PRO A 258 9.06 3.47 8.13
CA PRO A 258 9.54 3.42 9.50
C PRO A 258 10.99 3.90 9.66
N LEU A 259 11.86 3.71 8.65
CA LEU A 259 13.24 4.18 8.70
C LEU A 259 13.34 5.70 8.61
N VAL A 260 12.48 6.34 7.83
CA VAL A 260 12.41 7.81 7.78
C VAL A 260 11.95 8.38 9.11
N LEU A 261 10.89 7.82 9.72
CA LEU A 261 10.45 8.21 11.07
C LEU A 261 11.54 8.01 12.12
N HIS A 262 12.13 6.81 12.14
CA HIS A 262 13.23 6.50 13.06
C HIS A 262 14.38 7.50 12.92
N SER A 263 14.78 7.81 11.68
CA SER A 263 15.90 8.76 11.43
C SER A 263 15.59 10.16 11.96
N ILE A 264 14.37 10.65 11.72
CA ILE A 264 13.96 11.96 12.22
C ILE A 264 13.89 11.98 13.75
N PHE A 265 13.33 10.96 14.37
CA PHE A 265 13.17 10.89 15.84
C PHE A 265 14.50 10.74 16.57
N SER A 266 15.39 9.88 16.05
CA SER A 266 16.70 9.59 16.66
C SER A 266 17.80 10.54 16.21
N GLN A 267 17.55 11.39 15.22
CA GLN A 267 18.55 12.20 14.51
C GLN A 267 19.71 11.34 13.96
N ASN A 268 19.38 10.14 13.45
CA ASN A 268 20.38 9.17 13.00
C ASN A 268 19.96 8.51 11.68
N PHE A 269 20.72 8.80 10.62
CA PHE A 269 20.48 8.28 9.28
C PHE A 269 21.15 6.92 8.98
N THR A 270 21.88 6.33 9.91
CA THR A 270 22.71 5.13 9.64
C THR A 270 21.87 3.97 9.07
N ALA A 271 20.71 3.66 9.68
CA ALA A 271 19.88 2.56 9.23
C ALA A 271 19.21 2.87 7.87
N LEU A 272 18.71 4.10 7.70
CA LEU A 272 18.10 4.55 6.44
C LEU A 272 19.09 4.54 5.29
N ALA A 273 20.30 5.08 5.48
CA ALA A 273 21.32 5.11 4.45
C ALA A 273 21.76 3.70 4.02
N LYS A 274 21.93 2.79 4.99
CA LYS A 274 22.17 1.37 4.71
C LYS A 274 21.05 0.76 3.85
N TRP A 275 19.80 1.05 4.15
CA TRP A 275 18.67 0.56 3.36
C TRP A 275 18.67 1.15 1.94
N LEU A 276 18.82 2.47 1.80
CA LEU A 276 18.83 3.15 0.50
C LEU A 276 19.94 2.63 -0.43
N ASP A 277 21.08 2.20 0.12
CA ASP A 277 22.17 1.61 -0.64
C ASP A 277 21.79 0.24 -1.23
N ILE A 278 21.10 -0.62 -0.46
CA ILE A 278 20.78 -2.01 -0.83
C ILE A 278 19.34 -2.21 -1.31
N SER A 279 18.45 -1.22 -1.21
CA SER A 279 17.04 -1.35 -1.54
C SER A 279 16.81 -1.73 -3.00
N PRO A 280 15.73 -2.46 -3.32
CA PRO A 280 15.36 -2.75 -4.69
C PRO A 280 15.19 -1.45 -5.51
N ARG A 281 15.59 -1.48 -6.77
CA ARG A 281 15.41 -0.33 -7.68
C ARG A 281 14.10 -0.38 -8.45
N ASN A 282 13.46 -1.54 -8.53
CA ASN A 282 12.14 -1.76 -9.12
C ASN A 282 11.02 -1.65 -8.07
N CYS A 283 11.13 -0.71 -7.13
CA CYS A 283 10.12 -0.53 -6.10
C CYS A 283 9.20 0.67 -6.36
N ILE A 284 8.08 0.65 -5.66
CA ILE A 284 7.19 1.78 -5.44
C ILE A 284 7.47 2.30 -4.04
N THR A 285 7.90 3.57 -3.92
CA THR A 285 8.20 4.18 -2.62
C THR A 285 6.97 4.88 -2.06
N VAL A 286 6.64 4.59 -0.82
CA VAL A 286 5.53 5.20 -0.07
C VAL A 286 6.03 5.69 1.29
N LEU A 287 5.36 6.64 1.92
CA LEU A 287 5.45 6.92 3.35
C LEU A 287 4.18 6.48 4.07
N ASP A 288 3.06 6.64 3.41
CA ASP A 288 1.72 6.32 3.85
C ASP A 288 0.91 5.68 2.73
N THR A 289 -0.03 4.85 3.12
CA THR A 289 -1.04 4.23 2.27
C THR A 289 -2.38 4.23 3.01
N HIS A 290 -3.35 3.48 2.51
CA HIS A 290 -4.62 3.21 3.20
C HIS A 290 -4.47 2.25 4.40
N ASP A 291 -3.30 1.61 4.54
CA ASP A 291 -2.94 0.74 5.66
C ASP A 291 -2.19 1.51 6.76
N GLY A 292 -1.85 0.82 7.85
CA GLY A 292 -1.00 1.38 8.89
C GLY A 292 0.47 1.49 8.47
N ILE A 293 1.26 2.19 9.27
CA ILE A 293 2.72 2.28 9.10
C ILE A 293 3.33 0.93 9.51
N GLY A 294 3.92 0.21 8.55
CA GLY A 294 4.58 -1.09 8.80
C GLY A 294 5.84 -0.93 9.65
N ILE A 295 6.05 -1.83 10.60
CA ILE A 295 7.27 -1.86 11.44
C ILE A 295 7.99 -3.21 11.38
N ILE A 296 7.31 -4.29 11.01
CA ILE A 296 7.93 -5.61 10.86
C ILE A 296 9.01 -5.62 9.77
N ASP A 297 8.86 -4.77 8.76
CA ASP A 297 9.72 -4.72 7.59
C ASP A 297 11.17 -4.34 7.92
N VAL A 298 11.39 -3.68 9.04
CA VAL A 298 12.71 -3.21 9.49
C VAL A 298 13.26 -3.96 10.71
N GLY A 299 12.42 -4.76 11.34
CA GLY A 299 12.75 -5.49 12.57
C GLY A 299 13.55 -6.77 12.37
N PRO A 300 14.04 -7.37 13.45
CA PRO A 300 14.66 -8.68 13.43
C PRO A 300 13.62 -9.78 13.14
N MET A 301 14.04 -10.84 12.45
CA MET A 301 13.17 -11.97 12.14
C MET A 301 13.92 -13.30 12.21
N ASN A 302 13.35 -14.27 12.91
CA ASN A 302 13.89 -15.65 13.01
C ASN A 302 15.38 -15.68 13.41
N GLY A 303 15.78 -14.85 14.39
CA GLY A 303 17.16 -14.76 14.89
C GLY A 303 18.12 -14.00 13.96
N LYS A 304 17.64 -13.42 12.86
CA LYS A 304 18.44 -12.53 12.00
C LYS A 304 18.22 -11.08 12.43
N ALA A 305 19.30 -10.28 12.42
CA ALA A 305 19.24 -8.87 12.77
C ALA A 305 18.41 -8.08 11.77
N GLY A 306 17.57 -7.17 12.24
CA GLY A 306 16.85 -6.19 11.44
C GLY A 306 17.73 -5.04 10.95
N LEU A 307 17.10 -4.07 10.30
CA LEU A 307 17.68 -2.74 10.06
C LEU A 307 17.65 -1.92 11.35
N LEU A 308 16.65 -2.15 12.19
CA LEU A 308 16.51 -1.66 13.55
C LEU A 308 16.48 -2.85 14.52
N ASP A 309 16.93 -2.63 15.75
CA ASP A 309 16.79 -3.61 16.83
C ASP A 309 15.44 -3.46 17.57
N ASP A 310 15.13 -4.38 18.49
CA ASP A 310 13.87 -4.38 19.22
C ASP A 310 13.66 -3.10 20.06
N VAL A 311 14.74 -2.54 20.63
CA VAL A 311 14.66 -1.30 21.43
C VAL A 311 14.40 -0.08 20.53
N GLU A 312 15.02 -0.03 19.37
CA GLU A 312 14.77 1.02 18.38
C GLU A 312 13.33 0.97 17.85
N ILE A 313 12.79 -0.23 17.64
CA ILE A 313 11.38 -0.44 17.22
C ILE A 313 10.41 0.00 18.33
N ASP A 314 10.63 -0.40 19.56
CA ASP A 314 9.79 0.00 20.68
C ASP A 314 9.78 1.54 20.84
N ASN A 315 10.95 2.16 20.75
CA ASN A 315 11.08 3.63 20.79
C ASN A 315 10.35 4.31 19.62
N LEU A 316 10.46 3.76 18.41
CA LEU A 316 9.77 4.26 17.23
C LEU A 316 8.25 4.24 17.44
N VAL A 317 7.70 3.10 17.86
CA VAL A 317 6.26 2.92 18.10
C VAL A 317 5.75 3.85 19.20
N GLU A 318 6.44 3.90 20.35
CA GLU A 318 6.05 4.79 21.45
C GLU A 318 6.15 6.27 21.06
N THR A 319 7.10 6.66 20.22
CA THR A 319 7.21 8.03 19.71
C THR A 319 6.05 8.37 18.78
N ILE A 320 5.63 7.47 17.88
CA ILE A 320 4.43 7.66 17.05
C ILE A 320 3.19 7.86 17.94
N HIS A 321 3.05 7.01 18.97
CA HIS A 321 1.94 7.12 19.92
C HIS A 321 1.96 8.43 20.71
N PHE A 322 3.13 8.87 21.12
CA PHE A 322 3.29 10.15 21.83
C PHE A 322 2.96 11.36 20.91
N ASN A 323 3.51 11.39 19.70
CA ASN A 323 3.31 12.46 18.74
C ASN A 323 1.85 12.61 18.30
N SER A 324 1.12 11.50 18.17
CA SER A 324 -0.31 11.50 17.88
C SER A 324 -1.20 11.71 19.10
N ALA A 325 -0.67 12.23 20.22
CA ALA A 325 -1.40 12.43 21.47
C ALA A 325 -2.13 11.15 21.96
N GLY A 326 -1.61 9.96 21.67
CA GLY A 326 -2.19 8.67 22.01
C GLY A 326 -3.35 8.22 21.11
N GLU A 327 -3.67 8.95 20.06
CA GLU A 327 -4.75 8.59 19.14
C GLU A 327 -4.46 7.29 18.39
N SER A 328 -3.24 7.11 17.92
CA SER A 328 -2.81 5.87 17.27
C SER A 328 -2.92 4.64 18.17
N LYS A 329 -2.80 4.76 19.50
CA LYS A 329 -3.06 3.65 20.44
C LYS A 329 -4.51 3.18 20.42
N LYS A 330 -5.47 4.09 20.16
CA LYS A 330 -6.89 3.74 20.06
C LYS A 330 -7.22 2.98 18.78
N ALA A 331 -6.40 3.14 17.76
CA ALA A 331 -6.57 2.58 16.43
C ALA A 331 -5.72 1.31 16.19
N THR A 332 -4.84 0.92 17.13
CA THR A 332 -3.84 -0.12 16.92
C THR A 332 -3.99 -1.24 17.96
N GLY A 333 -3.64 -2.46 17.58
CA GLY A 333 -3.62 -3.61 18.47
C GLY A 333 -5.01 -4.04 18.96
N ALA A 334 -5.10 -4.45 20.23
CA ALA A 334 -6.33 -4.98 20.82
C ALA A 334 -7.47 -3.96 20.94
N ALA A 335 -7.18 -2.66 20.81
CA ALA A 335 -8.19 -1.60 20.82
C ALA A 335 -8.94 -1.49 19.48
N ALA A 336 -8.35 -2.03 18.40
CA ALA A 336 -8.94 -2.06 17.06
C ALA A 336 -9.41 -3.49 16.72
N SER A 337 -10.31 -3.62 15.76
CA SER A 337 -10.70 -4.92 15.21
C SER A 337 -9.52 -5.63 14.49
N ASN A 338 -8.44 -4.90 14.20
CA ASN A 338 -7.24 -5.38 13.55
C ASN A 338 -6.10 -5.49 14.55
N VAL A 339 -5.76 -6.71 14.95
CA VAL A 339 -4.57 -6.98 15.77
C VAL A 339 -3.37 -7.23 14.84
N ASP A 340 -3.08 -6.28 13.96
CA ASP A 340 -1.83 -6.30 13.21
C ASP A 340 -0.74 -5.71 14.11
N ILE A 341 -0.07 -6.57 14.86
CA ILE A 341 1.04 -6.19 15.76
C ILE A 341 2.26 -5.62 15.01
N TYR A 342 2.24 -5.61 13.69
CA TYR A 342 3.29 -5.12 12.82
C TYR A 342 2.97 -3.81 12.10
N GLN A 343 1.84 -3.18 12.39
CA GLN A 343 1.46 -1.88 11.83
C GLN A 343 0.95 -0.94 12.93
N VAL A 344 1.30 0.33 12.81
CA VAL A 344 0.73 1.41 13.64
C VAL A 344 -0.25 2.20 12.78
N ASN A 345 -1.53 2.19 13.12
CA ASN A 345 -2.55 2.97 12.42
C ASN A 345 -2.48 4.44 12.85
N CYS A 346 -2.02 5.28 11.94
CA CYS A 346 -1.81 6.71 12.15
C CYS A 346 -1.59 7.38 10.80
N THR A 347 -2.03 8.64 10.63
CA THR A 347 -1.55 9.44 9.50
C THR A 347 -0.06 9.73 9.68
N TYR A 348 0.68 9.82 8.59
CA TYR A 348 2.12 10.07 8.66
C TYR A 348 2.44 11.47 9.18
N TYR A 349 1.53 12.42 8.96
CA TYR A 349 1.63 13.78 9.48
C TYR A 349 1.50 13.80 11.01
N ASP A 350 0.51 13.09 11.59
CA ASP A 350 0.40 12.96 13.06
C ASP A 350 1.53 12.12 13.67
N ALA A 351 2.03 11.12 12.97
CA ALA A 351 3.21 10.38 13.43
C ALA A 351 4.43 11.29 13.64
N LEU A 352 4.54 12.37 12.84
CA LEU A 352 5.56 13.43 12.97
C LEU A 352 5.14 14.60 13.88
N GLY A 353 4.05 14.45 14.65
CA GLY A 353 3.55 15.49 15.55
C GLY A 353 3.08 16.75 14.84
N GLN A 354 2.61 16.62 13.61
CA GLN A 354 2.17 17.72 12.75
C GLN A 354 3.27 18.79 12.52
N ASN A 355 4.53 18.36 12.48
CA ASN A 355 5.66 19.24 12.24
C ASN A 355 5.88 19.40 10.73
N ASP A 356 5.57 20.58 10.19
CA ASP A 356 5.63 20.86 8.74
C ASP A 356 7.03 20.65 8.15
N PHE A 357 8.10 21.03 8.86
CA PHE A 357 9.47 20.85 8.37
C PHE A 357 9.86 19.38 8.32
N ASP A 358 9.62 18.62 9.39
CA ASP A 358 9.95 17.20 9.46
C ASP A 358 9.13 16.42 8.43
N TYR A 359 7.86 16.83 8.20
CA TYR A 359 7.02 16.22 7.17
C TYR A 359 7.53 16.51 5.76
N LEU A 360 7.95 17.74 5.48
CA LEU A 360 8.51 18.11 4.17
C LEU A 360 9.85 17.39 3.92
N VAL A 361 10.69 17.24 4.94
CA VAL A 361 11.94 16.47 4.88
C VAL A 361 11.63 15.00 4.57
N ALA A 362 10.65 14.40 5.25
CA ALA A 362 10.23 13.02 4.99
C ALA A 362 9.79 12.83 3.53
N ARG A 363 8.95 13.75 2.99
CA ARG A 363 8.52 13.72 1.59
C ARG A 363 9.68 13.92 0.61
N ALA A 364 10.63 14.82 0.92
CA ALA A 364 11.82 15.00 0.09
C ALA A 364 12.67 13.71 0.05
N ILE A 365 12.87 13.05 1.19
CA ILE A 365 13.56 11.75 1.24
C ILE A 365 12.82 10.71 0.38
N GLN A 366 11.48 10.61 0.49
CA GLN A 366 10.68 9.71 -0.34
C GLN A 366 10.91 9.97 -1.83
N PHE A 367 10.85 11.23 -2.27
CA PHE A 367 10.96 11.58 -3.69
C PHE A 367 12.37 11.39 -4.25
N PHE A 368 13.39 11.42 -3.39
CA PHE A 368 14.77 11.13 -3.76
C PHE A 368 15.14 9.66 -3.61
N SER A 369 14.33 8.84 -2.92
CA SER A 369 14.57 7.40 -2.79
C SER A 369 14.46 6.69 -4.15
N PRO A 370 15.27 5.65 -4.41
CA PRO A 370 15.16 4.85 -5.62
C PRO A 370 13.77 4.20 -5.74
N GLY A 371 13.18 4.29 -6.92
CA GLY A 371 11.85 3.76 -7.21
C GLY A 371 10.88 4.83 -7.73
N ILE A 372 9.64 4.43 -7.94
CA ILE A 372 8.56 5.34 -8.37
C ILE A 372 7.82 5.82 -7.11
N PRO A 373 7.82 7.12 -6.80
CA PRO A 373 7.12 7.60 -5.61
C PRO A 373 5.61 7.63 -5.82
N GLN A 374 4.87 7.05 -4.86
CA GLN A 374 3.42 7.18 -4.75
C GLN A 374 3.06 7.96 -3.49
N VAL A 375 2.19 8.95 -3.61
CA VAL A 375 1.71 9.77 -2.51
C VAL A 375 0.26 9.43 -2.23
N TYR A 376 -0.05 9.10 -1.00
CA TYR A 376 -1.42 8.84 -0.57
C TYR A 376 -2.18 10.15 -0.42
N TYR A 377 -3.47 10.18 -0.80
CA TYR A 377 -4.25 11.43 -0.83
C TYR A 377 -4.30 12.17 0.52
N ALA A 378 -4.43 11.44 1.63
CA ALA A 378 -4.41 12.05 2.95
C ALA A 378 -3.04 12.68 3.24
N GLY A 379 -1.95 12.01 2.84
CA GLY A 379 -0.61 12.55 2.99
C GLY A 379 -0.29 13.69 2.04
N LEU A 380 -0.82 13.71 0.81
CA LEU A 380 -0.68 14.86 -0.10
C LEU A 380 -1.19 16.16 0.55
N LEU A 381 -2.32 16.05 1.25
CA LEU A 381 -3.01 17.17 1.86
C LEU A 381 -2.60 17.39 3.33
N ALA A 382 -1.66 16.58 3.84
CA ALA A 382 -1.24 16.52 5.24
C ALA A 382 -2.45 16.52 6.20
N GLU A 383 -3.34 15.56 5.95
CA GLU A 383 -4.49 15.35 6.82
C GLU A 383 -4.07 14.69 8.14
N GLY A 384 -4.70 15.12 9.21
CA GLY A 384 -4.54 14.50 10.53
C GLY A 384 -5.43 13.26 10.70
N ASN A 385 -5.28 12.60 11.82
CA ASN A 385 -6.05 11.44 12.24
C ASN A 385 -7.56 11.73 12.29
N ASP A 386 -8.37 10.89 11.66
CA ASP A 386 -9.84 11.00 11.74
C ASP A 386 -10.40 10.19 12.91
N ILE A 387 -10.32 10.76 14.11
CA ILE A 387 -10.84 10.15 15.33
C ILE A 387 -12.37 10.03 15.29
N THR A 388 -13.05 10.92 14.58
CA THR A 388 -14.50 10.86 14.43
C THR A 388 -14.91 9.63 13.62
N LEU A 389 -14.24 9.39 12.50
CA LEU A 389 -14.50 8.22 11.67
C LEU A 389 -14.12 6.93 12.43
N LEU A 390 -12.95 6.89 13.06
CA LEU A 390 -12.51 5.77 13.90
C LEU A 390 -13.56 5.41 14.97
N SER A 391 -14.07 6.43 15.69
CA SER A 391 -15.06 6.23 16.74
C SER A 391 -16.41 5.74 16.22
N LYS A 392 -16.76 6.11 14.98
CA LYS A 392 -18.00 5.69 14.30
C LYS A 392 -17.95 4.26 13.80
N THR A 393 -16.81 3.86 13.24
CA THR A 393 -16.67 2.56 12.56
C THR A 393 -16.06 1.47 13.43
N ASN A 394 -15.25 1.85 14.43
CA ASN A 394 -14.37 0.98 15.20
C ASN A 394 -13.36 0.21 14.33
N VAL A 395 -13.11 0.66 13.11
CA VAL A 395 -12.11 0.10 12.20
C VAL A 395 -10.82 0.88 12.37
N GLY A 396 -9.76 0.25 12.86
CA GLY A 396 -8.50 0.93 13.21
C GLY A 396 -7.91 1.74 12.05
N ARG A 397 -7.93 1.19 10.83
CA ARG A 397 -7.40 1.85 9.63
C ARG A 397 -8.19 3.09 9.18
N ASP A 398 -9.44 3.25 9.63
CA ASP A 398 -10.24 4.43 9.28
C ASP A 398 -9.69 5.73 9.89
N ILE A 399 -8.78 5.65 10.87
CA ILE A 399 -8.07 6.81 11.42
C ILE A 399 -7.27 7.57 10.34
N ASN A 400 -6.76 6.88 9.32
CA ASN A 400 -6.00 7.48 8.22
C ASN A 400 -6.71 7.39 6.85
N ARG A 401 -8.04 7.18 6.83
CA ARG A 401 -8.86 7.09 5.62
C ARG A 401 -9.98 8.15 5.60
N PRO A 402 -9.67 9.46 5.80
CA PRO A 402 -10.70 10.51 5.94
C PRO A 402 -11.54 10.65 4.68
N TYR A 403 -12.81 11.04 4.86
CA TYR A 403 -13.64 11.50 3.77
C TYR A 403 -13.49 13.01 3.61
N LEU A 404 -13.10 13.44 2.41
CA LEU A 404 -12.91 14.84 2.06
C LEU A 404 -14.04 15.33 1.15
N ASN A 405 -14.07 16.62 0.93
CA ASN A 405 -14.92 17.29 -0.04
C ASN A 405 -14.15 18.44 -0.69
N ASN A 406 -14.73 19.05 -1.72
CA ASN A 406 -14.08 20.12 -2.47
C ASN A 406 -13.61 21.28 -1.58
N GLU A 407 -14.41 21.68 -0.58
CA GLU A 407 -14.04 22.77 0.33
C GLU A 407 -12.80 22.44 1.16
N ARG A 408 -12.75 21.22 1.72
CA ARG A 408 -11.60 20.76 2.53
C ARG A 408 -10.35 20.59 1.67
N ILE A 409 -10.50 20.10 0.44
CA ILE A 409 -9.39 20.02 -0.52
C ILE A 409 -8.85 21.41 -0.83
N GLU A 410 -9.71 22.37 -1.17
CA GLU A 410 -9.31 23.75 -1.47
C GLU A 410 -8.58 24.41 -0.29
N GLN A 411 -9.10 24.23 0.92
CA GLN A 411 -8.45 24.72 2.14
C GLN A 411 -7.07 24.09 2.34
N ALA A 412 -6.94 22.75 2.14
CA ALA A 412 -5.68 22.05 2.28
C ALA A 412 -4.66 22.47 1.22
N LEU A 413 -5.07 22.63 -0.05
CA LEU A 413 -4.19 23.09 -1.14
C LEU A 413 -3.65 24.49 -0.94
N ASN A 414 -4.31 25.32 -0.13
CA ASN A 414 -3.86 26.66 0.20
C ASN A 414 -2.85 26.71 1.37
N LYS A 415 -2.64 25.61 2.09
CA LYS A 415 -1.68 25.55 3.19
C LYS A 415 -0.23 25.60 2.69
N PRO A 416 0.69 26.29 3.39
CA PRO A 416 2.10 26.41 2.96
C PRO A 416 2.78 25.07 2.71
N TYR A 417 2.63 24.11 3.62
CA TYR A 417 3.27 22.81 3.48
C TYR A 417 2.74 22.00 2.29
N THR A 418 1.44 22.08 1.98
CA THR A 418 0.86 21.39 0.79
C THR A 418 1.43 21.99 -0.50
N LYS A 419 1.54 23.31 -0.58
CA LYS A 419 2.17 24.00 -1.71
C LYS A 419 3.65 23.62 -1.83
N ALA A 420 4.36 23.48 -0.71
CA ALA A 420 5.74 23.02 -0.70
C ALA A 420 5.85 21.57 -1.21
N ILE A 421 4.97 20.64 -0.79
CA ILE A 421 4.92 19.27 -1.31
C ILE A 421 4.63 19.26 -2.82
N ILE A 422 3.67 20.05 -3.29
CA ILE A 422 3.37 20.21 -4.72
C ILE A 422 4.61 20.70 -5.49
N SER A 423 5.36 21.64 -4.93
CA SER A 423 6.61 22.13 -5.52
C SER A 423 7.66 21.03 -5.62
N LEU A 424 7.79 20.16 -4.60
CA LEU A 424 8.67 18.99 -4.63
C LEU A 424 8.23 17.95 -5.67
N ILE A 425 6.92 17.70 -5.81
CA ILE A 425 6.37 16.81 -6.84
C ILE A 425 6.75 17.32 -8.24
N LYS A 426 6.51 18.61 -8.50
CA LYS A 426 6.88 19.23 -9.78
C LYS A 426 8.38 19.14 -10.04
N LEU A 427 9.21 19.36 -9.03
CA LEU A 427 10.66 19.21 -9.15
C LEU A 427 11.02 17.77 -9.52
N ARG A 428 10.50 16.77 -8.78
CA ARG A 428 10.75 15.34 -9.02
C ARG A 428 10.35 14.92 -10.44
N ASN A 429 9.23 15.44 -10.94
CA ASN A 429 8.71 15.08 -12.27
C ASN A 429 9.49 15.74 -13.42
N ASN A 430 10.07 16.91 -13.20
CA ASN A 430 10.69 17.69 -14.26
C ASN A 430 12.25 17.61 -14.25
N THR A 431 12.85 16.88 -13.31
CA THR A 431 14.31 16.76 -13.21
C THR A 431 14.78 15.45 -13.85
N GLU A 432 15.45 15.55 -14.98
CA GLU A 432 15.94 14.39 -15.74
C GLU A 432 16.97 13.53 -14.99
N ALA A 433 17.71 14.11 -14.04
CA ALA A 433 18.70 13.39 -13.24
C ALA A 433 18.11 12.17 -12.52
N PHE A 434 16.82 12.18 -12.15
CA PHE A 434 16.15 11.03 -11.52
C PHE A 434 16.04 9.77 -12.41
N ASN A 435 16.37 9.88 -13.69
CA ASN A 435 16.50 8.74 -14.60
C ASN A 435 17.95 8.23 -14.74
N GLY A 436 18.84 8.64 -13.86
CA GLY A 436 20.24 8.27 -13.84
C GLY A 436 20.64 7.32 -12.71
N GLU A 437 21.87 7.44 -12.25
CA GLU A 437 22.43 6.63 -11.17
C GLU A 437 22.20 7.28 -9.81
N PHE A 438 21.89 6.46 -8.82
CA PHE A 438 21.65 6.88 -7.43
C PHE A 438 22.86 6.55 -6.56
N THR A 439 23.24 7.50 -5.72
CA THR A 439 24.23 7.30 -4.64
C THR A 439 23.72 7.93 -3.35
N VAL A 440 24.12 7.35 -2.22
CA VAL A 440 23.78 7.84 -0.90
C VAL A 440 25.03 7.90 -0.01
N ASN A 441 25.19 9.02 0.71
CA ASN A 441 26.20 9.21 1.73
C ASN A 441 25.54 9.68 3.02
N SER A 442 26.06 9.29 4.18
CA SER A 442 25.53 9.76 5.45
C SER A 442 26.63 9.83 6.52
N ASN A 443 26.44 10.77 7.44
CA ASN A 443 26.96 10.70 8.80
C ASN A 443 25.79 10.43 9.75
N VAL A 444 25.99 10.48 11.06
CA VAL A 444 24.92 10.21 12.01
C VAL A 444 23.71 11.10 11.75
N SER A 445 23.87 12.43 11.74
CA SER A 445 22.75 13.40 11.59
C SER A 445 22.58 13.95 10.17
N THR A 446 23.49 13.64 9.23
CA THR A 446 23.44 14.16 7.86
C THR A 446 23.22 13.07 6.85
N LEU A 447 22.39 13.37 5.84
CA LEU A 447 22.09 12.50 4.70
C LEU A 447 22.29 13.28 3.41
N GLU A 448 22.98 12.67 2.47
CA GLU A 448 23.12 13.16 1.10
C GLU A 448 22.64 12.08 0.13
N MET A 449 21.64 12.42 -0.68
CA MET A 449 21.06 11.53 -1.70
C MET A 449 21.27 12.19 -3.06
N ASN A 450 22.07 11.58 -3.92
CA ASN A 450 22.41 12.15 -5.23
C ASN A 450 21.91 11.26 -6.37
N TRP A 451 21.33 11.91 -7.37
CA TRP A 451 21.00 11.34 -8.66
C TRP A 451 21.83 12.01 -9.74
N GLN A 452 22.45 11.22 -10.61
CA GLN A 452 23.34 11.69 -11.67
C GLN A 452 22.94 11.08 -13.02
N LYS A 453 22.66 11.92 -14.02
CA LYS A 453 22.45 11.51 -15.41
C LYS A 453 23.30 12.37 -16.33
N ASN A 454 24.34 11.80 -16.93
CA ASN A 454 25.36 12.53 -17.70
C ASN A 454 25.99 13.66 -16.85
N ASP A 455 25.91 14.90 -17.34
CA ASP A 455 26.45 16.09 -16.64
C ASP A 455 25.41 16.74 -15.69
N ASP A 456 24.16 16.28 -15.72
CA ASP A 456 23.09 16.78 -14.86
C ASP A 456 23.00 15.97 -13.55
N SER A 457 22.81 16.67 -12.44
CA SER A 457 22.62 16.01 -11.13
C SER A 457 21.62 16.73 -10.24
N THR A 458 21.04 15.98 -9.34
CA THR A 458 20.20 16.53 -8.27
C THR A 458 20.51 15.87 -6.94
N THR A 459 20.78 16.67 -5.92
CA THR A 459 21.22 16.20 -4.61
C THR A 459 20.32 16.76 -3.51
N LEU A 460 19.74 15.89 -2.71
CA LEU A 460 19.09 16.25 -1.46
C LEU A 460 20.13 16.15 -0.34
N ILE A 461 20.28 17.22 0.43
CA ILE A 461 21.14 17.29 1.61
C ILE A 461 20.26 17.62 2.81
N VAL A 462 20.27 16.76 3.83
CA VAL A 462 19.52 16.93 5.08
C VAL A 462 20.48 16.90 6.26
N ASP A 463 20.39 17.86 7.14
CA ASP A 463 21.03 17.90 8.46
C ASP A 463 19.95 18.04 9.54
N LEU A 464 19.73 16.96 10.30
CA LEU A 464 18.71 16.96 11.35
C LEU A 464 19.17 17.71 12.61
N ALA A 465 20.46 17.75 12.89
CA ALA A 465 21.00 18.46 14.04
C ALA A 465 20.82 19.98 13.90
N ASP A 466 21.08 20.49 12.70
CA ASP A 466 20.91 21.92 12.39
C ASP A 466 19.52 22.28 11.87
N ARG A 467 18.61 21.27 11.76
CA ARG A 467 17.27 21.42 11.15
C ARG A 467 17.33 22.13 9.80
N HIS A 468 18.25 21.70 8.97
CA HIS A 468 18.47 22.24 7.63
C HIS A 468 18.28 21.18 6.56
N ALA A 469 17.59 21.54 5.49
CA ALA A 469 17.47 20.69 4.31
C ALA A 469 17.44 21.53 3.03
N GLN A 470 18.18 21.05 2.01
CA GLN A 470 18.25 21.73 0.72
C GLN A 470 18.39 20.75 -0.42
N ILE A 471 17.94 21.17 -1.60
CA ILE A 471 18.10 20.45 -2.87
C ILE A 471 19.02 21.29 -3.74
N GLN A 472 20.12 20.69 -4.19
CA GLN A 472 21.01 21.25 -5.20
C GLN A 472 20.69 20.60 -6.55
N ILE A 473 20.49 21.39 -7.59
CA ILE A 473 20.25 20.94 -8.95
C ILE A 473 21.33 21.53 -9.85
N ILE A 474 22.00 20.67 -10.60
CA ILE A 474 22.98 21.04 -11.62
C ILE A 474 22.39 20.59 -12.97
N GLU A 475 22.07 21.54 -13.82
CA GLU A 475 21.53 21.31 -15.17
C GLU A 475 22.14 22.31 -16.15
N ASN A 476 22.60 21.84 -17.32
CA ASN A 476 23.20 22.69 -18.36
C ASN A 476 24.32 23.61 -17.83
N ASN A 477 25.19 23.12 -16.95
CA ASN A 477 26.25 23.87 -16.27
C ASN A 477 25.77 25.01 -15.34
N SER A 478 24.49 25.02 -14.99
CA SER A 478 23.91 25.97 -14.02
C SER A 478 23.59 25.26 -12.72
N THR A 479 23.90 25.92 -11.59
CA THR A 479 23.57 25.40 -10.27
C THR A 479 22.43 26.20 -9.65
N ARG A 480 21.41 25.50 -9.15
CA ARG A 480 20.31 26.07 -8.37
C ARG A 480 20.23 25.37 -7.03
N ILE A 481 20.05 26.13 -5.96
CA ILE A 481 19.84 25.62 -4.61
C ILE A 481 18.44 26.03 -4.12
N ILE A 482 17.70 25.06 -3.58
CA ILE A 482 16.35 25.24 -3.04
C ILE A 482 16.39 24.80 -1.58
N SER A 483 16.21 25.72 -0.67
CA SER A 483 16.08 25.39 0.76
C SER A 483 14.64 24.93 1.04
N LEU A 484 14.47 23.79 1.72
CA LEU A 484 13.13 23.32 2.14
C LEU A 484 12.49 24.27 3.15
N ASN A 485 13.30 24.87 4.03
CA ASN A 485 12.81 25.88 4.96
C ASN A 485 12.21 27.12 4.24
N MET A 486 12.81 27.52 3.10
CA MET A 486 12.26 28.60 2.28
C MET A 486 10.97 28.21 1.57
N LEU A 487 10.84 26.95 1.10
CA LEU A 487 9.61 26.49 0.46
C LEU A 487 8.39 26.61 1.41
N LEU A 488 8.56 26.38 2.70
CA LEU A 488 7.51 26.56 3.70
C LEU A 488 7.13 28.03 3.95
N ASN A 489 8.07 28.95 3.72
CA ASN A 489 7.86 30.37 4.01
C ASN A 489 7.40 31.18 2.79
N LEU A 490 7.60 30.66 1.56
CA LEU A 490 7.22 31.36 0.31
C LEU A 490 5.83 30.96 -0.20
N SER A 491 5.21 29.97 0.40
CA SER A 491 3.89 29.44 0.07
C SER A 491 2.83 30.06 0.98
#